data_25b1ec54e37af60d6baef6b55df5ac49
#
_entry.id   25b1ec54e37af60d6baef6b55df5ac49
#
_cell.length_a   1.000
_cell.length_b   1.000
_cell.length_c   1.000
_cell.angle_alpha   90.00
_cell.angle_beta   90.00
_cell.angle_gamma   90.00
#
_symmetry.space_group_name_H-M   'P 1'
#
loop_
_entity.id
_entity.type
_entity.pdbx_description
1 polymer ?
#
loop_
_entity_poly.entity_id
_entity_poly.type
_entity_poly.pdbx_seq_one_letter_code
_entity_poly.pdbx_strand_id
1 'polypeptide(L)'
;MSDNNKKLIIFDVDGVIFKSQFLLCLSRNSGILSYIRAWYLCFLFSINYLSMRILLEKVFIRVKGLKEEDLWQLYCKTKMVANAEKTIQEINNSGHYVALISSGVPDILMKDLAEKLDAGCGYGIDVKIDSGFCTGEIGGLLSYSDGKLQVVEILL
;
A
#
# COMPACT_ATOMS: atom_id res chain seq x y z
N MET A 1 2.40 -12.98 -37.31
CA MET A 1 2.82 -11.66 -36.80
C MET A 1 2.09 -11.47 -35.47
N SER A 2 2.71 -11.82 -34.35
CA SER A 2 2.15 -11.57 -33.03
C SER A 2 2.38 -10.10 -32.71
N ASP A 3 1.32 -9.34 -32.78
CA ASP A 3 1.30 -7.96 -32.30
C ASP A 3 1.62 -7.99 -30.80
N ASN A 4 2.87 -7.66 -30.47
CA ASN A 4 3.41 -7.74 -29.11
C ASN A 4 2.89 -6.55 -28.30
N ASN A 5 1.57 -6.45 -28.16
CA ASN A 5 0.89 -5.38 -27.43
C ASN A 5 0.94 -5.64 -25.92
N LYS A 6 2.18 -5.68 -25.38
CA LYS A 6 2.39 -5.78 -23.93
C LYS A 6 1.79 -4.56 -23.27
N LYS A 7 0.91 -4.77 -22.30
CA LYS A 7 0.27 -3.71 -21.53
C LYS A 7 0.83 -3.69 -20.12
N LEU A 8 0.97 -2.51 -19.56
CA LEU A 8 1.17 -2.32 -18.14
C LEU A 8 -0.22 -2.29 -17.47
N ILE A 9 -0.44 -3.21 -16.53
CA ILE A 9 -1.67 -3.31 -15.74
C ILE A 9 -1.34 -2.97 -14.30
N ILE A 10 -2.00 -1.97 -13.76
CA ILE A 10 -1.74 -1.44 -12.43
C ILE A 10 -2.90 -1.77 -11.52
N PHE A 11 -2.61 -2.40 -10.39
CA PHE A 11 -3.57 -2.65 -9.33
C PHE A 11 -3.31 -1.74 -8.13
N ASP A 12 -4.37 -1.12 -7.64
CA ASP A 12 -4.41 -0.66 -6.25
C ASP A 12 -4.45 -1.88 -5.32
N VAL A 13 -3.99 -1.74 -4.10
CA VAL A 13 -3.92 -2.87 -3.17
C VAL A 13 -5.03 -2.81 -2.12
N ASP A 14 -5.25 -1.63 -1.52
CA ASP A 14 -6.26 -1.45 -0.49
C ASP A 14 -7.69 -1.56 -1.05
N GLY A 15 -8.43 -2.59 -0.61
CA GLY A 15 -9.78 -2.88 -1.09
C GLY A 15 -9.86 -3.57 -2.45
N VAL A 16 -8.74 -3.82 -3.12
CA VAL A 16 -8.65 -4.52 -4.43
C VAL A 16 -7.92 -5.86 -4.29
N ILE A 17 -6.68 -5.85 -3.82
CA ILE A 17 -5.90 -7.06 -3.50
C ILE A 17 -6.16 -7.47 -2.05
N PHE A 18 -6.09 -6.52 -1.12
CA PHE A 18 -6.51 -6.72 0.27
C PHE A 18 -8.00 -6.45 0.43
N LYS A 19 -8.70 -7.27 1.24
CA LYS A 19 -10.13 -7.08 1.56
C LYS A 19 -10.40 -5.82 2.39
N SER A 20 -9.40 -5.33 3.11
CA SER A 20 -9.50 -4.18 4.02
C SER A 20 -8.39 -3.18 3.75
N GLN A 21 -8.61 -1.94 4.16
CA GLN A 21 -7.58 -0.91 4.09
C GLN A 21 -6.52 -1.18 5.16
N PHE A 22 -5.27 -1.36 4.73
CA PHE A 22 -4.14 -1.67 5.60
C PHE A 22 -3.92 -0.59 6.67
N LEU A 23 -4.07 0.67 6.28
CA LEU A 23 -3.94 1.82 7.16
C LEU A 23 -4.91 1.76 8.36
N LEU A 24 -6.16 1.33 8.14
CA LEU A 24 -7.13 1.13 9.19
C LEU A 24 -6.80 -0.08 10.09
N CYS A 25 -6.30 -1.16 9.49
CA CYS A 25 -5.82 -2.32 10.24
C CYS A 25 -4.63 -1.95 11.14
N LEU A 26 -3.69 -1.18 10.63
CA LEU A 26 -2.55 -0.65 11.38
C LEU A 26 -3.00 0.23 12.56
N SER A 27 -3.95 1.12 12.31
CA SER A 27 -4.51 2.00 13.35
C SER A 27 -5.27 1.22 14.42
N ARG A 28 -5.98 0.16 14.05
CA ARG A 28 -6.68 -0.74 14.98
C ARG A 28 -5.70 -1.49 15.88
N ASN A 29 -4.58 -1.94 15.33
CA ASN A 29 -3.53 -2.60 16.11
C ASN A 29 -2.91 -1.67 17.18
N SER A 30 -2.90 -0.36 16.92
CA SER A 30 -2.43 0.68 17.84
C SER A 30 -3.48 1.13 18.88
N GLY A 31 -4.65 0.45 18.94
CA GLY A 31 -5.72 0.68 19.90
C GLY A 31 -6.97 1.37 19.34
N ILE A 32 -8.08 1.24 20.08
CA ILE A 32 -9.42 1.69 19.63
C ILE A 32 -9.48 3.19 19.36
N LEU A 33 -8.80 4.02 20.16
CA LEU A 33 -8.76 5.47 19.98
C LEU A 33 -8.01 5.84 18.68
N SER A 34 -6.94 5.14 18.36
CA SER A 34 -6.19 5.33 17.11
C SER A 34 -7.04 4.94 15.91
N TYR A 35 -7.81 3.88 16.01
CA TYR A 35 -8.74 3.43 14.98
C TYR A 35 -9.86 4.46 14.71
N ILE A 36 -10.52 4.97 15.76
CA ILE A 36 -11.57 5.99 15.62
C ILE A 36 -10.99 7.27 15.00
N ARG A 37 -9.79 7.69 15.41
CA ARG A 37 -9.11 8.85 14.83
C ARG A 37 -8.74 8.65 13.37
N ALA A 38 -8.27 7.47 12.99
CA ALA A 38 -7.97 7.16 11.60
C ALA A 38 -9.23 7.25 10.73
N TRP A 39 -10.35 6.71 11.19
CA TRP A 39 -11.66 6.85 10.54
C TRP A 39 -12.06 8.31 10.36
N TYR A 40 -11.91 9.12 11.41
CA TYR A 40 -12.20 10.56 11.36
C TYR A 40 -11.29 11.28 10.35
N LEU A 41 -9.99 10.95 10.32
CA LEU A 41 -9.04 11.52 9.36
C LEU A 41 -9.38 11.10 7.91
N CYS A 42 -9.76 9.85 7.70
CA CYS A 42 -10.22 9.37 6.39
C CYS A 42 -11.49 10.09 5.95
N PHE A 43 -12.42 10.36 6.86
CA PHE A 43 -13.62 11.15 6.57
C PHE A 43 -13.24 12.59 6.16
N LEU A 44 -12.37 13.27 6.92
CA LEU A 44 -11.89 14.61 6.56
C LEU A 44 -11.18 14.65 5.21
N PHE A 45 -10.43 13.60 4.88
CA PHE A 45 -9.81 13.45 3.58
C PHE A 45 -10.86 13.26 2.47
N SER A 46 -11.90 12.45 2.70
CA SER A 46 -12.95 12.19 1.70
C SER A 46 -13.76 13.44 1.32
N ILE A 47 -13.87 14.42 2.24
CA ILE A 47 -14.50 15.72 1.98
C ILE A 47 -13.50 16.80 1.53
N ASN A 48 -12.30 16.41 1.11
CA ASN A 48 -11.20 17.30 0.67
C ASN A 48 -10.74 18.35 1.72
N TYR A 49 -10.98 18.11 3.01
CA TYR A 49 -10.52 18.99 4.09
C TYR A 49 -9.06 18.77 4.46
N LEU A 50 -8.52 17.57 4.19
CA LEU A 50 -7.13 17.19 4.42
C LEU A 50 -6.48 16.72 3.11
N SER A 51 -5.19 17.07 2.92
CA SER A 51 -4.38 16.46 1.87
C SER A 51 -3.98 15.02 2.23
N MET A 52 -3.67 14.21 1.21
CA MET A 52 -3.18 12.84 1.39
C MET A 52 -1.97 12.80 2.32
N ARG A 53 -1.01 13.69 2.11
CA ARG A 53 0.21 13.78 2.92
C ARG A 53 -0.10 13.98 4.41
N ILE A 54 -0.95 14.94 4.73
CA ILE A 54 -1.33 15.23 6.13
C ILE A 54 -2.07 14.04 6.75
N LEU A 55 -2.96 13.37 6.00
CA LEU A 55 -3.63 12.16 6.45
C LEU A 55 -2.60 11.09 6.85
N LEU A 56 -1.69 10.77 5.94
CA LEU A 56 -0.68 9.73 6.13
C LEU A 56 0.26 10.07 7.29
N GLU A 57 0.78 11.30 7.37
CA GLU A 57 1.62 11.75 8.49
C GLU A 57 0.92 11.60 9.84
N LYS A 58 -0.36 12.00 9.93
CA LYS A 58 -1.16 11.89 11.17
C LYS A 58 -1.45 10.45 11.57
N VAL A 59 -1.53 9.53 10.63
CA VAL A 59 -1.73 8.10 10.92
C VAL A 59 -0.38 7.46 11.27
N PHE A 60 0.65 7.66 10.46
CA PHE A 60 1.94 6.99 10.68
C PHE A 60 2.70 7.50 11.91
N ILE A 61 2.54 8.76 12.31
CA ILE A 61 3.11 9.23 13.60
C ILE A 61 2.62 8.43 14.81
N ARG A 62 1.43 7.79 14.71
CA ARG A 62 0.85 6.97 15.78
C ARG A 62 1.46 5.58 15.89
N VAL A 63 2.15 5.15 14.84
CA VAL A 63 2.88 3.87 14.86
C VAL A 63 4.35 4.04 15.20
N LYS A 64 4.75 5.23 15.61
CA LYS A 64 6.08 5.48 16.17
C LYS A 64 6.35 4.53 17.34
N GLY A 65 7.47 3.81 17.28
CA GLY A 65 7.87 2.80 18.27
C GLY A 65 7.24 1.42 18.05
N LEU A 66 6.41 1.23 17.02
CA LEU A 66 5.98 -0.10 16.61
C LEU A 66 7.18 -0.87 16.07
N LYS A 67 7.35 -2.12 16.48
CA LYS A 67 8.40 -2.97 15.94
C LYS A 67 8.11 -3.33 14.47
N GLU A 68 9.15 -3.41 13.68
CA GLU A 68 9.05 -3.88 12.31
C GLU A 68 8.41 -5.26 12.22
N GLU A 69 8.73 -6.15 13.17
CA GLU A 69 8.12 -7.50 13.26
C GLU A 69 6.60 -7.46 13.42
N ASP A 70 6.07 -6.51 14.21
CA ASP A 70 4.62 -6.35 14.40
C ASP A 70 3.94 -5.86 13.12
N LEU A 71 4.63 -5.02 12.33
CA LEU A 71 4.19 -4.57 11.01
C LEU A 71 4.08 -5.76 10.05
N TRP A 72 5.09 -6.64 10.02
CA TRP A 72 5.08 -7.88 9.24
C TRP A 72 3.98 -8.85 9.69
N GLN A 73 3.79 -9.01 11.00
CA GLN A 73 2.71 -9.85 11.53
C GLN A 73 1.32 -9.35 11.12
N LEU A 74 1.10 -8.03 11.13
CA LEU A 74 -0.15 -7.43 10.68
C LEU A 74 -0.38 -7.71 9.20
N TYR A 75 0.65 -7.54 8.38
CA TYR A 75 0.62 -7.83 6.96
C TYR A 75 0.26 -9.31 6.69
N CYS A 76 0.91 -10.25 7.37
CA CYS A 76 0.62 -11.68 7.23
C CYS A 76 -0.82 -12.06 7.63
N LYS A 77 -1.45 -11.31 8.53
CA LYS A 77 -2.85 -11.49 8.94
C LYS A 77 -3.86 -10.84 8.01
N THR A 78 -3.40 -9.98 7.10
CA THR A 78 -4.29 -9.26 6.17
C THR A 78 -4.82 -10.22 5.12
N LYS A 79 -6.14 -10.31 5.01
CA LYS A 79 -6.81 -11.22 4.07
C LYS A 79 -6.81 -10.63 2.67
N MET A 80 -6.39 -11.42 1.70
CA MET A 80 -6.53 -11.09 0.28
C MET A 80 -7.93 -11.39 -0.26
N VAL A 81 -8.29 -10.71 -1.31
CA VAL A 81 -9.49 -10.99 -2.12
C VAL A 81 -9.32 -12.35 -2.79
N ALA A 82 -10.41 -13.11 -2.89
CA ALA A 82 -10.38 -14.41 -3.54
C ALA A 82 -9.92 -14.27 -5.01
N ASN A 83 -9.07 -15.18 -5.45
CA ASN A 83 -8.53 -15.25 -6.81
C ASN A 83 -7.60 -14.09 -7.22
N ALA A 84 -7.17 -13.19 -6.32
CA ALA A 84 -6.23 -12.12 -6.66
C ALA A 84 -4.94 -12.66 -7.30
N GLU A 85 -4.33 -13.67 -6.68
CA GLU A 85 -3.13 -14.34 -7.20
C GLU A 85 -3.38 -14.97 -8.58
N LYS A 86 -4.47 -15.73 -8.72
CA LYS A 86 -4.83 -16.37 -9.99
C LYS A 86 -5.03 -15.34 -11.11
N THR A 87 -5.69 -14.23 -10.82
CA THR A 87 -5.91 -13.15 -11.78
C THR A 87 -4.60 -12.54 -12.26
N ILE A 88 -3.66 -12.30 -11.33
CA ILE A 88 -2.33 -11.76 -11.69
C ILE A 88 -1.55 -12.76 -12.54
N GLN A 89 -1.58 -14.05 -12.20
CA GLN A 89 -0.95 -15.12 -12.99
C GLN A 89 -1.54 -15.22 -14.40
N GLU A 90 -2.85 -15.12 -14.55
CA GLU A 90 -3.50 -15.14 -15.88
C GLU A 90 -3.08 -13.95 -16.75
N ILE A 91 -2.93 -12.76 -16.14
CA ILE A 91 -2.43 -11.54 -16.80
C ILE A 91 -0.98 -11.72 -17.25
N ASN A 92 -0.12 -12.24 -16.39
CA ASN A 92 1.29 -12.51 -16.71
C ASN A 92 1.41 -13.54 -17.83
N ASN A 93 0.63 -14.62 -17.77
CA ASN A 93 0.60 -15.66 -18.80
C ASN A 93 0.12 -15.12 -20.16
N SER A 94 -0.65 -14.04 -20.15
CA SER A 94 -1.08 -13.32 -21.36
C SER A 94 0.00 -12.36 -21.90
N GLY A 95 1.18 -12.33 -21.27
CA GLY A 95 2.33 -11.51 -21.70
C GLY A 95 2.27 -10.05 -21.28
N HIS A 96 1.38 -9.70 -20.37
CA HIS A 96 1.28 -8.34 -19.82
C HIS A 96 2.17 -8.16 -18.59
N TYR A 97 2.43 -6.91 -18.20
CA TYR A 97 3.21 -6.58 -17.02
C TYR A 97 2.28 -6.06 -15.91
N VAL A 98 2.43 -6.59 -14.71
CA VAL A 98 1.60 -6.19 -13.56
C VAL A 98 2.43 -5.37 -12.58
N ALA A 99 1.88 -4.23 -12.15
CA ALA A 99 2.43 -3.39 -11.09
C ALA A 99 1.39 -3.23 -9.97
N LEU A 100 1.84 -3.31 -8.72
CA LEU A 100 1.04 -3.08 -7.53
C LEU A 100 1.41 -1.72 -6.93
N ILE A 101 0.43 -0.85 -6.67
CA ILE A 101 0.69 0.49 -6.13
C ILE A 101 -0.28 0.78 -4.98
N SER A 102 0.23 1.16 -3.81
CA SER A 102 -0.60 1.58 -2.67
C SER A 102 0.02 2.74 -1.90
N SER A 103 -0.80 3.75 -1.57
CA SER A 103 -0.40 4.83 -0.66
C SER A 103 -0.60 4.49 0.82
N GLY A 104 -1.26 3.37 1.13
CA GLY A 104 -1.57 2.95 2.51
C GLY A 104 -0.69 1.83 3.04
N VAL A 105 0.01 1.10 2.16
CA VAL A 105 0.85 -0.04 2.52
C VAL A 105 2.33 0.36 2.46
N PRO A 106 3.15 0.05 3.47
CA PRO A 106 4.59 0.29 3.45
C PRO A 106 5.31 -0.37 2.27
N ASP A 107 6.28 0.32 1.69
CA ASP A 107 7.02 -0.11 0.49
C ASP A 107 7.71 -1.48 0.67
N ILE A 108 8.28 -1.72 1.85
CA ILE A 108 8.90 -3.01 2.19
C ILE A 108 7.90 -4.17 2.08
N LEU A 109 6.64 -3.96 2.47
CA LEU A 109 5.58 -4.96 2.38
C LEU A 109 5.05 -5.09 0.95
N MET A 110 5.05 -4.00 0.19
CA MET A 110 4.63 -3.99 -1.21
C MET A 110 5.57 -4.77 -2.12
N LYS A 111 6.88 -4.73 -1.83
CA LYS A 111 7.89 -5.52 -2.53
C LYS A 111 7.67 -7.03 -2.30
N ASP A 112 7.46 -7.42 -1.05
CA ASP A 112 7.14 -8.82 -0.69
C ASP A 112 5.80 -9.27 -1.31
N LEU A 113 4.78 -8.41 -1.32
CA LEU A 113 3.49 -8.73 -1.93
C LEU A 113 3.62 -8.94 -3.44
N ALA A 114 4.40 -8.10 -4.11
CA ALA A 114 4.64 -8.25 -5.55
C ALA A 114 5.36 -9.57 -5.85
N GLU A 115 6.37 -9.93 -5.07
CA GLU A 115 7.08 -11.20 -5.20
C GLU A 115 6.13 -12.40 -4.97
N LYS A 116 5.32 -12.37 -3.91
CA LYS A 116 4.34 -13.42 -3.60
C LYS A 116 3.28 -13.63 -4.68
N LEU A 117 2.86 -12.56 -5.33
CA LEU A 117 1.83 -12.60 -6.36
C LEU A 117 2.40 -12.73 -7.79
N ASP A 118 3.72 -12.87 -7.93
CA ASP A 118 4.41 -12.87 -9.22
C ASP A 118 4.10 -11.59 -10.04
N ALA A 119 3.89 -10.46 -9.36
CA ALA A 119 3.76 -9.17 -10.02
C ALA A 119 5.15 -8.61 -10.35
N GLY A 120 5.24 -7.85 -11.43
CA GLY A 120 6.53 -7.32 -11.90
C GLY A 120 7.18 -6.33 -10.94
N CYS A 121 6.37 -5.55 -10.19
CA CYS A 121 6.86 -4.66 -9.15
C CYS A 121 5.75 -4.27 -8.15
N GLY A 122 6.17 -3.81 -6.96
CA GLY A 122 5.31 -3.25 -5.93
C GLY A 122 5.86 -1.93 -5.40
N TYR A 123 5.01 -0.92 -5.33
CA TYR A 123 5.35 0.40 -4.79
C TYR A 123 4.41 0.75 -3.63
N GLY A 124 5.00 1.13 -2.52
CA GLY A 124 4.31 1.53 -1.30
C GLY A 124 4.77 2.88 -0.77
N ILE A 125 4.21 3.27 0.36
CA ILE A 125 4.68 4.44 1.10
C ILE A 125 5.99 4.11 1.79
N ASP A 126 6.98 5.01 1.68
CA ASP A 126 8.25 4.86 2.38
C ASP A 126 8.04 5.17 3.88
N VAL A 127 8.13 4.14 4.71
CA VAL A 127 8.05 4.26 6.18
C VAL A 127 9.44 4.09 6.75
N LYS A 128 9.93 5.10 7.44
CA LYS A 128 11.26 5.05 8.05
C LYS A 128 11.28 4.13 9.25
N ILE A 129 12.20 3.17 9.20
CA ILE A 129 12.49 2.23 10.28
C ILE A 129 13.92 2.53 10.77
N ASP A 130 14.09 2.65 12.07
CA ASP A 130 15.38 2.79 12.73
C ASP A 130 15.51 1.77 13.84
N SER A 131 16.62 1.04 13.83
CA SER A 131 16.93 0.02 14.83
C SER A 131 15.79 -0.99 15.07
N GLY A 132 15.04 -1.35 14.00
CA GLY A 132 13.91 -2.28 14.03
C GLY A 132 12.59 -1.69 14.54
N PHE A 133 12.49 -0.36 14.66
CA PHE A 133 11.28 0.34 15.08
C PHE A 133 10.86 1.40 14.08
N CYS A 134 9.55 1.52 13.85
CA CYS A 134 8.99 2.58 13.04
C CYS A 134 9.24 3.94 13.71
N THR A 135 9.80 4.91 12.97
CA THR A 135 10.04 6.27 13.49
C THR A 135 8.79 7.13 13.50
N GLY A 136 7.76 6.73 12.75
CA GLY A 136 6.56 7.51 12.48
C GLY A 136 6.71 8.51 11.33
N GLU A 137 7.91 8.60 10.74
CA GLU A 137 8.17 9.42 9.56
C GLU A 137 7.86 8.64 8.29
N ILE A 138 7.33 9.35 7.30
CA ILE A 138 7.03 8.82 5.99
C ILE A 138 7.69 9.63 4.89
N GLY A 139 7.92 8.99 3.75
CA GLY A 139 8.53 9.59 2.57
C GLY A 139 8.02 8.97 1.28
N GLY A 140 8.75 9.22 0.21
CA GLY A 140 8.49 8.69 -1.12
C GLY A 140 7.34 9.39 -1.86
N LEU A 141 7.22 9.07 -3.15
CA LEU A 141 6.24 9.68 -4.06
C LEU A 141 4.80 9.45 -3.59
N LEU A 142 4.50 8.24 -3.11
CA LEU A 142 3.15 7.82 -2.71
C LEU A 142 2.62 8.50 -1.44
N SER A 143 3.42 9.36 -0.81
CA SER A 143 2.96 10.24 0.28
C SER A 143 2.22 11.49 -0.23
N TYR A 144 2.22 11.75 -1.55
CA TYR A 144 1.54 12.88 -2.18
C TYR A 144 0.32 12.42 -2.98
N SER A 145 -0.62 13.33 -3.23
CA SER A 145 -1.87 13.03 -3.93
C SER A 145 -1.69 12.59 -5.38
N ASP A 146 -0.67 13.10 -6.04
CA ASP A 146 -0.26 12.76 -7.42
C ASP A 146 0.78 11.64 -7.49
N GLY A 147 1.18 11.09 -6.34
CA GLY A 147 2.26 10.11 -6.24
C GLY A 147 2.00 8.83 -7.05
N LYS A 148 0.76 8.36 -7.12
CA LYS A 148 0.42 7.21 -7.97
C LYS A 148 0.66 7.51 -9.44
N LEU A 149 0.31 8.72 -9.90
CA LEU A 149 0.55 9.14 -11.28
C LEU A 149 2.05 9.21 -11.59
N GLN A 150 2.84 9.79 -10.68
CA GLN A 150 4.30 9.86 -10.83
C GLN A 150 4.94 8.46 -10.93
N VAL A 151 4.48 7.50 -10.13
CA VAL A 151 4.95 6.11 -10.22
C VAL A 151 4.58 5.49 -11.57
N VAL A 152 3.37 5.75 -12.07
CA VAL A 152 2.94 5.27 -13.39
C VAL A 152 3.82 5.85 -14.50
N GLU A 153 4.14 7.14 -14.45
CA GLU A 153 5.02 7.81 -15.42
C GLU A 153 6.46 7.23 -15.41
N ILE A 154 6.93 6.76 -14.26
CA ILE A 154 8.25 6.09 -14.16
C ILE A 154 8.21 4.69 -14.80
N LEU A 155 7.06 4.03 -14.78
CA LEU A 155 6.89 2.67 -15.30
C LEU A 155 6.63 2.62 -16.81
N LEU A 156 6.27 3.73 -17.44
CA LEU A 156 6.00 3.86 -18.89
C LEU A 156 7.25 4.23 -19.67
#